data_fec9da46ab8d5ba052bb4ace58678584
#
_entry.id   fec9da46ab8d5ba052bb4ace58678584
#
_cell.length_a   1.000
_cell.length_b   1.000
_cell.length_c   1.000
_cell.angle_alpha   90.00
_cell.angle_beta   90.00
_cell.angle_gamma   90.00
#
_symmetry.space_group_name_H-M   'P 1'
#
loop_
_entity.id
_entity.type
_entity.pdbx_description
1 polymer ?
#
loop_
_entity_poly.entity_id
_entity_poly.type
_entity_poly.pdbx_seq_one_letter_code
_entity_poly.pdbx_strand_id
1 'polypeptide(L)'
;MDRAAHTLGVNFIGGFSALVEKGSTTGDHILMSSIPEALAETELVCSSVNIGSTRAGINMSAVGHMGHVVKQSAELTADQQGLGAAKLVIFANAVGDNPFMAGAFHGVAEPDCVVSVGVSGPGVIKRALENYPDASFGAAAEVIKKAAFKITRVGQLVGRIASERLDVPFGIVDLSLAPTAAVGDSVARILEELGLERVGAHGTTAALALLN
;
A
#
# COMPACT_ATOMS: atom_id res chain seq x y z
N MET A 1 12.01 6.86 -16.43
CA MET A 1 10.78 6.94 -15.63
C MET A 1 10.68 8.28 -14.91
N ASP A 2 11.61 8.68 -14.09
CA ASP A 2 11.54 9.90 -13.27
C ASP A 2 11.31 11.18 -14.11
N ARG A 3 12.11 11.40 -15.16
CA ARG A 3 11.91 12.52 -16.09
C ARG A 3 10.52 12.55 -16.75
N ALA A 4 9.97 11.38 -17.04
CA ALA A 4 8.61 11.27 -17.58
C ALA A 4 7.57 11.68 -16.55
N ALA A 5 7.71 11.24 -15.30
CA ALA A 5 6.84 11.62 -14.20
C ALA A 5 6.81 13.14 -13.97
N HIS A 6 7.98 13.77 -13.94
CA HIS A 6 8.09 15.23 -13.86
C HIS A 6 7.43 15.95 -15.05
N THR A 7 7.65 15.45 -16.26
CA THR A 7 7.06 16.06 -17.47
C THR A 7 5.53 15.98 -17.47
N LEU A 8 4.98 14.87 -16.99
CA LEU A 8 3.53 14.63 -16.94
C LEU A 8 2.87 15.23 -15.69
N GLY A 9 3.65 15.67 -14.70
CA GLY A 9 3.13 16.22 -13.45
C GLY A 9 2.43 15.16 -12.56
N VAL A 10 2.86 13.90 -12.66
CA VAL A 10 2.36 12.83 -11.76
C VAL A 10 3.20 12.77 -10.49
N ASN A 11 2.57 12.43 -9.38
CA ASN A 11 3.24 12.42 -8.07
C ASN A 11 4.18 11.23 -7.87
N PHE A 12 3.85 10.08 -8.48
CA PHE A 12 4.64 8.86 -8.43
C PHE A 12 4.51 8.08 -9.73
N ILE A 13 5.53 7.29 -10.05
CA ILE A 13 5.51 6.34 -11.16
C ILE A 13 6.05 4.99 -10.70
N GLY A 14 5.21 3.96 -10.79
CA GLY A 14 5.57 2.58 -10.49
C GLY A 14 6.05 1.83 -11.74
N GLY A 15 6.16 0.49 -11.61
CA GLY A 15 6.53 -0.42 -12.70
C GLY A 15 7.99 -0.87 -12.68
N PHE A 16 8.78 -0.40 -11.73
CA PHE A 16 10.11 -0.94 -11.41
C PHE A 16 9.95 -2.04 -10.35
N SER A 17 9.53 -3.24 -10.79
CA SER A 17 8.97 -4.26 -9.89
C SER A 17 9.41 -5.66 -10.24
N ALA A 18 9.41 -6.58 -9.25
CA ALA A 18 9.65 -8.00 -9.43
C ALA A 18 8.54 -8.85 -8.78
N LEU A 19 8.19 -9.97 -9.44
CA LEU A 19 7.25 -10.97 -8.95
C LEU A 19 8.01 -12.27 -8.69
N VAL A 20 8.40 -12.51 -7.45
CA VAL A 20 9.32 -13.59 -7.07
C VAL A 20 8.70 -14.62 -6.12
N GLU A 21 7.40 -14.65 -5.97
CA GLU A 21 6.69 -15.58 -5.08
C GLU A 21 6.93 -17.06 -5.45
N LYS A 22 7.24 -17.35 -6.71
CA LYS A 22 7.51 -18.71 -7.21
C LYS A 22 9.00 -19.04 -7.33
N GLY A 23 9.86 -18.11 -6.94
CA GLY A 23 11.31 -18.18 -7.11
C GLY A 23 11.83 -16.97 -7.87
N SER A 24 13.15 -16.79 -7.86
CA SER A 24 13.81 -15.64 -8.46
C SER A 24 14.72 -16.08 -9.58
N THR A 25 14.69 -15.39 -10.71
CA THR A 25 15.64 -15.50 -11.80
C THR A 25 16.87 -14.63 -11.55
N THR A 26 17.91 -14.77 -12.37
CA THR A 26 19.07 -13.86 -12.32
C THR A 26 18.66 -12.41 -12.56
N GLY A 27 17.71 -12.17 -13.48
CA GLY A 27 17.19 -10.84 -13.75
C GLY A 27 16.47 -10.23 -12.55
N ASP A 28 15.67 -11.02 -11.83
CA ASP A 28 14.99 -10.57 -10.61
C ASP A 28 16.01 -10.17 -9.52
N HIS A 29 17.07 -10.95 -9.34
CA HIS A 29 18.13 -10.61 -8.40
C HIS A 29 18.85 -9.31 -8.75
N ILE A 30 19.13 -9.08 -10.04
CA ILE A 30 19.75 -7.84 -10.51
C ILE A 30 18.80 -6.66 -10.25
N LEU A 31 17.52 -6.79 -10.60
CA LEU A 31 16.52 -5.75 -10.36
C LEU A 31 16.42 -5.44 -8.87
N MET A 32 16.18 -6.43 -8.02
CA MET A 32 16.04 -6.23 -6.58
C MET A 32 17.28 -5.57 -5.97
N SER A 33 18.48 -5.97 -6.41
CA SER A 33 19.75 -5.39 -5.92
C SER A 33 19.96 -3.95 -6.38
N SER A 34 19.37 -3.54 -7.48
CA SER A 34 19.46 -2.17 -7.99
C SER A 34 18.44 -1.20 -7.37
N ILE A 35 17.44 -1.70 -6.64
CA ILE A 35 16.39 -0.88 -6.02
C ILE A 35 16.96 0.24 -5.13
N PRO A 36 17.90 0.00 -4.21
CA PRO A 36 18.39 1.03 -3.31
C PRO A 36 18.96 2.25 -4.03
N GLU A 37 19.82 2.02 -5.00
CA GLU A 37 20.42 3.11 -5.80
C GLU A 37 19.37 3.80 -6.65
N ALA A 38 18.51 3.03 -7.35
CA ALA A 38 17.46 3.58 -8.19
C ALA A 38 16.50 4.50 -7.40
N LEU A 39 16.12 4.12 -6.18
CA LEU A 39 15.23 4.93 -5.34
C LEU A 39 15.95 6.11 -4.68
N ALA A 40 17.28 6.04 -4.48
CA ALA A 40 18.05 7.16 -3.97
C ALA A 40 18.29 8.23 -5.05
N GLU A 41 18.52 7.81 -6.31
CA GLU A 41 18.80 8.72 -7.42
C GLU A 41 17.57 9.34 -8.08
N THR A 42 16.37 8.83 -7.78
CA THR A 42 15.10 9.30 -8.38
C THR A 42 14.19 9.90 -7.32
N GLU A 43 13.37 10.88 -7.72
CA GLU A 43 12.42 11.53 -6.82
C GLU A 43 11.07 10.81 -6.80
N LEU A 44 10.49 10.54 -7.98
CA LEU A 44 9.11 10.08 -8.14
C LEU A 44 8.98 8.58 -8.47
N VAL A 45 10.09 7.88 -8.71
CA VAL A 45 10.06 6.45 -9.03
C VAL A 45 9.83 5.64 -7.77
N CYS A 46 8.87 4.70 -7.85
CA CYS A 46 8.56 3.75 -6.79
C CYS A 46 8.78 2.31 -7.28
N SER A 47 9.06 1.42 -6.34
CA SER A 47 9.30 0.01 -6.61
C SER A 47 8.40 -0.88 -5.77
N SER A 48 8.15 -2.10 -6.27
CA SER A 48 7.44 -3.12 -5.51
C SER A 48 7.98 -4.51 -5.80
N VAL A 49 7.95 -5.38 -4.79
CA VAL A 49 8.34 -6.78 -4.93
C VAL A 49 7.29 -7.67 -4.30
N ASN A 50 6.71 -8.60 -5.08
CA ASN A 50 5.80 -9.61 -4.57
C ASN A 50 6.58 -10.87 -4.20
N ILE A 51 6.63 -11.20 -2.90
CA ILE A 51 7.46 -12.27 -2.35
C ILE A 51 6.68 -13.52 -1.96
N GLY A 52 5.37 -13.49 -2.01
CA GLY A 52 4.55 -14.61 -1.58
C GLY A 52 3.14 -14.61 -2.13
N SER A 53 2.54 -15.77 -2.12
CA SER A 53 1.11 -15.95 -2.41
C SER A 53 0.57 -17.17 -1.66
N THR A 54 -0.75 -17.21 -1.46
CA THR A 54 -1.43 -18.38 -0.87
C THR A 54 -1.17 -19.66 -1.68
N ARG A 55 -0.96 -19.54 -2.98
CA ARG A 55 -0.68 -20.69 -3.87
C ARG A 55 0.77 -21.14 -3.83
N ALA A 56 1.72 -20.23 -3.83
CA ALA A 56 3.16 -20.51 -3.92
C ALA A 56 3.84 -20.59 -2.55
N GLY A 57 3.19 -20.07 -1.50
CA GLY A 57 3.84 -19.86 -0.22
C GLY A 57 4.67 -18.57 -0.21
N ILE A 58 5.61 -18.49 0.72
CA ILE A 58 6.49 -17.33 0.90
C ILE A 58 7.90 -17.69 0.42
N ASN A 59 8.46 -16.87 -0.46
CA ASN A 59 9.86 -16.98 -0.87
C ASN A 59 10.79 -16.41 0.21
N MET A 60 11.23 -17.26 1.14
CA MET A 60 12.06 -16.84 2.28
C MET A 60 13.41 -16.27 1.86
N SER A 61 13.99 -16.71 0.73
CA SER A 61 15.21 -16.12 0.17
C SER A 61 14.96 -14.66 -0.26
N ALA A 62 13.83 -14.40 -0.90
CA ALA A 62 13.44 -13.03 -1.25
C ALA A 62 13.16 -12.18 0.00
N VAL A 63 12.53 -12.74 1.06
CA VAL A 63 12.35 -12.04 2.34
C VAL A 63 13.68 -11.57 2.91
N GLY A 64 14.66 -12.46 2.99
CA GLY A 64 16.03 -12.13 3.47
C GLY A 64 16.70 -11.07 2.62
N HIS A 65 16.64 -11.22 1.29
CA HIS A 65 17.22 -10.25 0.35
C HIS A 65 16.57 -8.87 0.49
N MET A 66 15.24 -8.82 0.52
CA MET A 66 14.49 -7.56 0.66
C MET A 66 14.71 -6.87 2.00
N GLY A 67 14.99 -7.61 3.07
CA GLY A 67 15.41 -7.01 4.34
C GLY A 67 16.68 -6.18 4.21
N HIS A 68 17.67 -6.66 3.45
CA HIS A 68 18.89 -5.90 3.13
C HIS A 68 18.60 -4.71 2.22
N VAL A 69 17.77 -4.90 1.19
CA VAL A 69 17.37 -3.83 0.25
C VAL A 69 16.68 -2.69 0.98
N VAL A 70 15.73 -2.97 1.87
CA VAL A 70 15.04 -1.93 2.68
C VAL A 70 16.04 -1.16 3.54
N LYS A 71 16.93 -1.87 4.23
CA LYS A 71 17.94 -1.24 5.07
C LYS A 71 18.87 -0.34 4.24
N GLN A 72 19.37 -0.83 3.13
CA GLN A 72 20.26 -0.07 2.24
C GLN A 72 19.55 1.14 1.63
N SER A 73 18.28 1.00 1.22
CA SER A 73 17.48 2.12 0.71
C SER A 73 17.31 3.23 1.76
N ALA A 74 17.09 2.85 3.02
CA ALA A 74 17.00 3.80 4.12
C ALA A 74 18.35 4.49 4.41
N GLU A 75 19.45 3.74 4.39
CA GLU A 75 20.82 4.25 4.61
C GLU A 75 21.24 5.24 3.51
N LEU A 76 20.99 4.90 2.24
CA LEU A 76 21.33 5.78 1.10
C LEU A 76 20.54 7.08 1.06
N THR A 77 19.39 7.13 1.73
CA THR A 77 18.53 8.32 1.80
C THR A 77 18.36 8.83 3.23
N ALA A 78 19.34 8.60 4.09
CA ALA A 78 19.30 8.99 5.50
C ALA A 78 19.15 10.50 5.69
N ASP A 79 19.75 11.31 4.83
CA ASP A 79 19.60 12.77 4.76
C ASP A 79 18.18 13.22 4.39
N GLN A 80 17.41 12.36 3.74
CA GLN A 80 15.99 12.53 3.37
C GLN A 80 15.06 11.71 4.29
N GLN A 81 15.47 11.45 5.52
CA GLN A 81 14.69 10.68 6.50
C GLN A 81 14.36 9.23 6.07
N GLY A 82 15.20 8.62 5.23
CA GLY A 82 14.99 7.27 4.74
C GLY A 82 13.90 7.15 3.66
N LEU A 83 13.61 8.21 2.92
CA LEU A 83 12.54 8.28 1.93
C LEU A 83 12.64 7.18 0.86
N GLY A 84 13.83 6.73 0.50
CA GLY A 84 14.03 5.61 -0.43
C GLY A 84 13.29 4.34 0.02
N ALA A 85 13.32 4.02 1.31
CA ALA A 85 12.57 2.87 1.84
C ALA A 85 11.05 3.09 1.82
N ALA A 86 10.57 4.33 1.92
CA ALA A 86 9.14 4.65 1.82
C ALA A 86 8.59 4.55 0.40
N LYS A 87 9.45 4.57 -0.62
CA LYS A 87 9.09 4.35 -2.03
C LYS A 87 9.11 2.88 -2.46
N LEU A 88 9.35 1.96 -1.54
CA LEU A 88 9.39 0.52 -1.78
C LEU A 88 8.27 -0.19 -1.05
N VAL A 89 7.50 -1.00 -1.77
CA VAL A 89 6.46 -1.86 -1.18
C VAL A 89 6.79 -3.33 -1.40
N ILE A 90 6.70 -4.12 -0.34
CA ILE A 90 6.88 -5.57 -0.38
C ILE A 90 5.52 -6.22 -0.14
N PHE A 91 5.08 -7.02 -1.10
CA PHE A 91 3.76 -7.64 -1.11
C PHE A 91 3.81 -9.14 -0.84
N ALA A 92 2.72 -9.63 -0.25
CA ALA A 92 2.31 -11.03 -0.34
C ALA A 92 0.82 -11.05 -0.73
N ASN A 93 0.42 -12.00 -1.59
CA ASN A 93 -0.93 -12.11 -2.15
C ASN A 93 -1.39 -10.86 -2.94
N ALA A 94 -0.49 -10.19 -3.64
CA ALA A 94 -0.89 -9.14 -4.56
C ALA A 94 -1.86 -9.69 -5.61
N VAL A 95 -3.01 -9.05 -5.74
CA VAL A 95 -4.03 -9.40 -6.74
C VAL A 95 -3.92 -8.48 -7.95
N GLY A 96 -4.35 -8.99 -9.13
CA GLY A 96 -4.46 -8.16 -10.32
C GLY A 96 -5.37 -6.95 -10.07
N ASP A 97 -5.06 -5.83 -10.70
CA ASP A 97 -5.80 -4.55 -10.63
C ASP A 97 -5.85 -3.88 -9.27
N ASN A 98 -5.11 -4.38 -8.30
CA ASN A 98 -5.04 -3.76 -7.00
C ASN A 98 -4.21 -2.47 -7.04
N PRO A 99 -4.81 -1.28 -6.88
CA PRO A 99 -4.06 -0.04 -6.76
C PRO A 99 -3.42 0.06 -5.38
N PHE A 100 -2.26 0.70 -5.32
CA PHE A 100 -1.61 1.05 -4.06
C PHE A 100 -0.90 2.41 -4.22
N MET A 101 -0.43 3.00 -3.15
CA MET A 101 0.04 4.39 -3.15
C MET A 101 1.09 4.71 -4.22
N ALA A 102 1.89 3.74 -4.61
CA ALA A 102 3.00 3.94 -5.54
C ALA A 102 2.82 3.22 -6.89
N GLY A 103 1.62 2.71 -7.21
CA GLY A 103 1.38 1.98 -8.45
C GLY A 103 0.13 1.13 -8.43
N ALA A 104 0.11 0.10 -9.26
CA ALA A 104 -0.92 -0.93 -9.29
C ALA A 104 -0.37 -2.20 -9.94
N PHE A 105 -0.98 -3.35 -9.63
CA PHE A 105 -0.75 -4.58 -10.36
C PHE A 105 -1.75 -4.68 -11.50
N HIS A 106 -1.26 -4.67 -12.75
CA HIS A 106 -2.09 -4.81 -13.94
C HIS A 106 -2.43 -6.28 -14.17
N GLY A 107 -3.72 -6.62 -14.31
CA GLY A 107 -4.18 -7.97 -14.59
C GLY A 107 -3.96 -8.39 -16.05
N VAL A 108 -3.93 -9.70 -16.30
CA VAL A 108 -3.66 -10.27 -17.65
C VAL A 108 -4.84 -10.17 -18.62
N ALA A 109 -6.05 -9.91 -18.11
CA ALA A 109 -7.29 -9.82 -18.90
C ALA A 109 -7.80 -8.37 -19.03
N GLU A 110 -7.02 -7.43 -18.56
CA GLU A 110 -7.43 -6.04 -18.46
C GLU A 110 -7.20 -5.26 -19.76
N PRO A 111 -7.91 -4.13 -19.96
CA PRO A 111 -7.61 -3.20 -21.03
C PRO A 111 -6.20 -2.60 -20.87
N ASP A 112 -5.62 -2.05 -21.93
CA ASP A 112 -4.28 -1.46 -21.93
C ASP A 112 -4.10 -0.34 -20.87
N CYS A 113 -5.21 0.27 -20.45
CA CYS A 113 -5.23 1.32 -19.44
C CYS A 113 -6.51 1.22 -18.59
N VAL A 114 -6.39 1.39 -17.30
CA VAL A 114 -7.52 1.37 -16.35
C VAL A 114 -7.30 2.42 -15.26
N VAL A 115 -8.39 3.06 -14.82
CA VAL A 115 -8.38 3.97 -13.66
C VAL A 115 -8.88 3.22 -12.44
N SER A 116 -8.06 3.14 -11.40
CA SER A 116 -8.44 2.63 -10.09
C SER A 116 -8.22 3.68 -9.00
N VAL A 117 -8.92 3.57 -7.89
CA VAL A 117 -8.82 4.52 -6.77
C VAL A 117 -8.31 3.79 -5.54
N GLY A 118 -7.14 4.18 -5.05
CA GLY A 118 -6.65 3.77 -3.74
C GLY A 118 -6.92 4.87 -2.70
N VAL A 119 -7.43 4.49 -1.54
CA VAL A 119 -7.73 5.44 -0.46
C VAL A 119 -6.88 5.12 0.76
N SER A 120 -6.14 6.13 1.26
CA SER A 120 -5.51 6.01 2.57
C SER A 120 -6.58 6.16 3.65
N GLY A 121 -6.91 5.05 4.32
CA GLY A 121 -8.05 4.96 5.22
C GLY A 121 -7.79 5.09 6.72
N PRO A 122 -6.56 4.80 7.26
CA PRO A 122 -6.36 4.66 8.70
C PRO A 122 -6.77 5.90 9.51
N GLY A 123 -6.36 7.08 9.07
CA GLY A 123 -6.69 8.34 9.75
C GLY A 123 -8.19 8.64 9.77
N VAL A 124 -8.91 8.28 8.71
CA VAL A 124 -10.37 8.47 8.64
C VAL A 124 -11.09 7.54 9.62
N ILE A 125 -10.68 6.26 9.68
CA ILE A 125 -11.24 5.27 10.61
C ILE A 125 -10.94 5.68 12.05
N LYS A 126 -9.67 6.02 12.35
CA LYS A 126 -9.28 6.52 13.67
C LYS A 126 -10.15 7.70 14.10
N ARG A 127 -10.26 8.72 13.26
CA ARG A 127 -11.07 9.91 13.55
C ARG A 127 -12.55 9.60 13.76
N ALA A 128 -13.08 8.60 13.05
CA ALA A 128 -14.45 8.14 13.26
C ALA A 128 -14.62 7.50 14.65
N LEU A 129 -13.66 6.69 15.11
CA LEU A 129 -13.69 6.03 16.41
C LEU A 129 -13.51 7.01 17.57
N GLU A 130 -12.66 8.01 17.45
CA GLU A 130 -12.45 9.07 18.46
C GLU A 130 -13.74 9.79 18.91
N ASN A 131 -14.76 9.79 18.05
CA ASN A 131 -16.06 10.36 18.40
C ASN A 131 -16.92 9.42 19.29
N TYR A 132 -16.46 8.22 19.56
CA TYR A 132 -17.15 7.18 20.34
C TYR A 132 -16.20 6.48 21.31
N PRO A 133 -15.56 7.21 22.26
CA PRO A 133 -14.48 6.66 23.09
C PRO A 133 -14.93 5.50 24.00
N ASP A 134 -16.22 5.46 24.36
CA ASP A 134 -16.80 4.42 25.23
C ASP A 134 -17.59 3.36 24.44
N ALA A 135 -17.35 3.26 23.12
CA ALA A 135 -18.08 2.31 22.31
C ALA A 135 -17.72 0.86 22.70
N SER A 136 -18.72 0.01 22.85
CA SER A 136 -18.48 -1.42 22.92
C SER A 136 -17.84 -1.91 21.61
N PHE A 137 -17.15 -3.05 21.67
CA PHE A 137 -16.48 -3.63 20.50
C PHE A 137 -17.41 -3.78 19.30
N GLY A 138 -18.68 -4.20 19.51
CA GLY A 138 -19.68 -4.28 18.46
C GLY A 138 -20.08 -2.89 17.91
N ALA A 139 -20.21 -1.88 18.77
CA ALA A 139 -20.50 -0.52 18.34
C ALA A 139 -19.34 0.09 17.54
N ALA A 140 -18.10 -0.15 17.95
CA ALA A 140 -16.89 0.26 17.23
C ALA A 140 -16.84 -0.39 15.83
N ALA A 141 -17.17 -1.68 15.71
CA ALA A 141 -17.27 -2.37 14.42
C ALA A 141 -18.29 -1.68 13.48
N GLU A 142 -19.46 -1.29 13.99
CA GLU A 142 -20.46 -0.56 13.19
C GLU A 142 -19.98 0.84 12.77
N VAL A 143 -19.20 1.52 13.59
CA VAL A 143 -18.57 2.81 13.23
C VAL A 143 -17.59 2.60 12.08
N ILE A 144 -16.73 1.59 12.18
CA ILE A 144 -15.74 1.24 11.13
C ILE A 144 -16.45 0.92 9.82
N LYS A 145 -17.48 0.05 9.85
CA LYS A 145 -18.27 -0.29 8.66
C LYS A 145 -18.88 0.93 7.98
N LYS A 146 -19.50 1.82 8.76
CA LYS A 146 -20.09 3.04 8.22
C LYS A 146 -19.06 3.97 7.60
N ALA A 147 -17.87 4.08 8.20
CA ALA A 147 -16.77 4.85 7.64
C ALA A 147 -16.25 4.23 6.34
N ALA A 148 -16.04 2.91 6.29
CA ALA A 148 -15.63 2.18 5.09
C ALA A 148 -16.62 2.36 3.94
N PHE A 149 -17.92 2.21 4.17
CA PHE A 149 -18.94 2.48 3.15
C PHE A 149 -18.91 3.91 2.62
N LYS A 150 -18.66 4.88 3.49
CA LYS A 150 -18.54 6.29 3.09
C LYS A 150 -17.34 6.53 2.19
N ILE A 151 -16.20 5.95 2.56
CA ILE A 151 -14.96 6.00 1.76
C ILE A 151 -15.18 5.35 0.39
N THR A 152 -15.78 4.15 0.35
CA THR A 152 -16.09 3.45 -0.90
C THR A 152 -16.95 4.31 -1.85
N ARG A 153 -17.99 4.94 -1.32
CA ARG A 153 -18.87 5.80 -2.14
C ARG A 153 -18.15 7.00 -2.72
N VAL A 154 -17.29 7.63 -1.95
CA VAL A 154 -16.47 8.76 -2.42
C VAL A 154 -15.44 8.27 -3.46
N GLY A 155 -14.76 7.15 -3.19
CA GLY A 155 -13.82 6.55 -4.13
C GLY A 155 -14.48 6.19 -5.46
N GLN A 156 -15.68 5.59 -5.45
CA GLN A 156 -16.44 5.29 -6.66
C GLN A 156 -16.85 6.54 -7.43
N LEU A 157 -17.27 7.61 -6.74
CA LEU A 157 -17.64 8.86 -7.38
C LEU A 157 -16.42 9.47 -8.09
N VAL A 158 -15.27 9.54 -7.42
CA VAL A 158 -14.03 10.08 -7.98
C VAL A 158 -13.57 9.23 -9.16
N GLY A 159 -13.57 7.89 -9.00
CA GLY A 159 -13.15 6.96 -10.05
C GLY A 159 -14.01 7.06 -11.31
N ARG A 160 -15.33 7.16 -11.18
CA ARG A 160 -16.24 7.34 -12.33
C ARG A 160 -15.99 8.66 -13.04
N ILE A 161 -15.88 9.77 -12.31
CA ILE A 161 -15.58 11.08 -12.91
C ILE A 161 -14.24 11.07 -13.63
N ALA A 162 -13.22 10.45 -13.05
CA ALA A 162 -11.91 10.31 -13.68
C ALA A 162 -12.00 9.46 -14.95
N SER A 163 -12.67 8.32 -14.90
CA SER A 163 -12.92 7.41 -16.02
C SER A 163 -13.61 8.13 -17.20
N GLU A 164 -14.68 8.85 -16.91
CA GLU A 164 -15.42 9.62 -17.92
C GLU A 164 -14.57 10.73 -18.55
N ARG A 165 -13.75 11.43 -17.75
CA ARG A 165 -12.90 12.54 -18.24
C ARG A 165 -11.71 12.06 -19.07
N LEU A 166 -11.17 10.89 -18.75
CA LEU A 166 -9.99 10.31 -19.40
C LEU A 166 -10.36 9.35 -20.53
N ASP A 167 -11.63 9.02 -20.68
CA ASP A 167 -12.13 7.98 -21.61
C ASP A 167 -11.40 6.64 -21.39
N VAL A 168 -11.24 6.25 -20.12
CA VAL A 168 -10.53 5.04 -19.69
C VAL A 168 -11.45 4.25 -18.76
N PRO A 169 -11.56 2.91 -18.89
CA PRO A 169 -12.40 2.10 -18.00
C PRO A 169 -12.08 2.31 -16.53
N PHE A 170 -13.12 2.32 -15.70
CA PHE A 170 -12.98 2.31 -14.24
C PHE A 170 -12.78 0.87 -13.74
N GLY A 171 -11.74 0.65 -12.96
CA GLY A 171 -11.42 -0.62 -12.33
C GLY A 171 -12.04 -0.74 -10.93
N ILE A 172 -11.23 -0.65 -9.91
CA ILE A 172 -11.66 -0.90 -8.52
C ILE A 172 -11.37 0.30 -7.59
N VAL A 173 -12.04 0.28 -6.44
CA VAL A 173 -11.68 1.09 -5.27
C VAL A 173 -11.00 0.19 -4.26
N ASP A 174 -9.74 0.48 -3.93
CA ASP A 174 -9.01 -0.18 -2.86
C ASP A 174 -9.20 0.58 -1.55
N LEU A 175 -9.66 -0.14 -0.54
CA LEU A 175 -9.87 0.35 0.82
C LEU A 175 -8.81 -0.15 1.79
N SER A 176 -7.69 -0.65 1.30
CA SER A 176 -6.59 -1.08 2.15
C SER A 176 -6.23 0.02 3.13
N LEU A 177 -6.04 -0.35 4.40
CA LEU A 177 -5.65 0.58 5.45
C LEU A 177 -4.16 0.90 5.33
N ALA A 178 -3.72 1.30 4.12
CA ALA A 178 -2.35 1.70 3.86
C ALA A 178 -2.05 3.04 4.55
N PRO A 179 -1.05 3.08 5.44
CA PRO A 179 -0.71 4.29 6.19
C PRO A 179 0.04 5.30 5.33
N THR A 180 0.03 6.55 5.76
CA THR A 180 0.94 7.60 5.30
C THR A 180 1.88 8.03 6.43
N ALA A 181 2.83 8.92 6.12
CA ALA A 181 3.70 9.51 7.15
C ALA A 181 2.99 10.53 8.06
N ALA A 182 1.73 10.85 7.77
CA ALA A 182 0.94 11.78 8.59
C ALA A 182 0.70 11.23 10.00
N VAL A 183 0.81 12.08 10.99
CA VAL A 183 0.58 11.71 12.39
C VAL A 183 -0.86 11.22 12.59
N GLY A 184 -1.00 10.00 13.11
CA GLY A 184 -2.31 9.38 13.35
C GLY A 184 -2.83 8.53 12.19
N ASP A 185 -2.21 8.58 11.02
CA ASP A 185 -2.58 7.76 9.86
C ASP A 185 -1.88 6.40 9.91
N SER A 186 -2.28 5.57 10.86
CA SER A 186 -1.68 4.26 11.14
C SER A 186 -2.72 3.26 11.60
N VAL A 187 -2.63 2.02 11.12
CA VAL A 187 -3.43 0.88 11.60
C VAL A 187 -3.22 0.67 13.10
N ALA A 188 -1.99 0.84 13.60
CA ALA A 188 -1.70 0.74 15.02
C ALA A 188 -2.59 1.68 15.86
N ARG A 189 -2.83 2.89 15.38
CA ARG A 189 -3.69 3.86 16.07
C ARG A 189 -5.17 3.47 16.04
N ILE A 190 -5.64 2.81 14.99
CA ILE A 190 -6.99 2.25 14.97
C ILE A 190 -7.13 1.17 16.04
N LEU A 191 -6.14 0.28 16.16
CA LEU A 191 -6.16 -0.79 17.14
C LEU A 191 -6.14 -0.27 18.58
N GLU A 192 -5.41 0.81 18.83
CA GLU A 192 -5.40 1.49 20.13
C GLU A 192 -6.76 2.14 20.46
N GLU A 193 -7.44 2.76 19.48
CA GLU A 193 -8.81 3.28 19.65
C GLU A 193 -9.85 2.16 19.88
N LEU A 194 -9.55 0.92 19.51
CA LEU A 194 -10.37 -0.26 19.86
C LEU A 194 -10.15 -0.75 21.30
N GLY A 195 -9.34 -0.08 22.10
CA GLY A 195 -9.10 -0.36 23.50
C GLY A 195 -7.83 -1.13 23.79
N LEU A 196 -6.92 -1.28 22.83
CA LEU A 196 -5.60 -1.83 23.13
C LEU A 196 -4.73 -0.77 23.81
N GLU A 197 -4.04 -1.16 24.87
CA GLU A 197 -3.04 -0.29 25.53
C GLU A 197 -1.95 0.14 24.54
N ARG A 198 -1.49 -0.80 23.74
CA ARG A 198 -0.56 -0.60 22.60
C ARG A 198 -0.59 -1.80 21.67
N VAL A 199 -0.22 -1.59 20.45
CA VAL A 199 -0.06 -2.69 19.47
C VAL A 199 1.05 -3.64 19.92
N GLY A 200 0.78 -4.95 19.82
CA GLY A 200 1.62 -6.03 20.37
C GLY A 200 1.15 -6.55 21.72
N ALA A 201 0.28 -5.81 22.43
CA ALA A 201 -0.37 -6.32 23.65
C ALA A 201 -1.40 -7.42 23.33
N HIS A 202 -1.87 -8.12 24.37
CA HIS A 202 -2.93 -9.11 24.24
C HIS A 202 -4.18 -8.50 23.60
N GLY A 203 -4.77 -9.23 22.65
CA GLY A 203 -5.94 -8.75 21.89
C GLY A 203 -5.60 -8.13 20.52
N THR A 204 -4.34 -7.83 20.23
CA THR A 204 -3.93 -7.24 18.94
C THR A 204 -4.39 -8.06 17.74
N THR A 205 -4.20 -9.40 17.80
CA THR A 205 -4.62 -10.30 16.70
C THR A 205 -6.14 -10.29 16.51
N ALA A 206 -6.90 -10.25 17.60
CA ALA A 206 -8.36 -10.22 17.52
C ALA A 206 -8.87 -8.87 16.96
N ALA A 207 -8.28 -7.77 17.39
CA ALA A 207 -8.60 -6.45 16.86
C ALA A 207 -8.21 -6.30 15.37
N LEU A 208 -7.06 -6.87 14.97
CA LEU A 208 -6.65 -6.89 13.57
C LEU A 208 -7.61 -7.74 12.72
N ALA A 209 -8.06 -8.89 13.22
CA ALA A 209 -9.03 -9.74 12.53
C ALA A 209 -10.40 -9.05 12.33
N LEU A 210 -10.76 -8.06 13.14
CA LEU A 210 -11.96 -7.25 12.94
C LEU A 210 -11.83 -6.31 11.72
N LEU A 211 -10.62 -5.88 11.38
CA LEU A 211 -10.37 -4.95 10.27
C LEU A 211 -10.26 -5.67 8.92
N ASN A 212 -10.09 -6.99 8.89
CA ASN A 212 -10.01 -7.83 7.69
C ASN A 212 -11.35 -8.47 7.35
#